data_74bafe54d6274d9fa853f4cd5d2295ba
#
_entry.id   74bafe54d6274d9fa853f4cd5d2295ba
#
_cell.length_a   1.000
_cell.length_b   1.000
_cell.length_c   1.000
_cell.angle_alpha   90.00
_cell.angle_beta   90.00
_cell.angle_gamma   90.00
#
_symmetry.space_group_name_H-M   'P 1'
#
loop_
_entity.id
_entity.type
_entity.pdbx_description
1 polymer ?
#
loop_
_entity_poly.entity_id
_entity_poly.type
_entity_poly.pdbx_seq_one_letter_code
_entity_poly.pdbx_strand_id
1 'polypeptide(L)'
;MNSGPTLSIGATGHDVRRLQRIFVMTKALGPSNITGTFDVTTEQAVKDFQQGAGLAVDGVVGPATWQALPADPNTPVLAHGASGSVVTALQQGLKKYAIPATDPGPVDGDFGPKTEAAVKAYQQDRAIHVDGIVGDQTWWAPAGAAGATLASLSGLTTV
;
A
#
# COMPACT_ATOMS: atom_id res chain seq x y z
N MET A 1 6.19 5.20 -5.69
CA MET A 1 6.68 5.99 -4.54
C MET A 1 5.75 5.74 -3.36
N ASN A 2 6.30 5.28 -2.25
CA ASN A 2 5.50 5.00 -1.06
C ASN A 2 5.03 6.28 -0.39
N SER A 3 3.86 6.23 0.22
CA SER A 3 3.35 7.24 1.11
C SER A 3 2.61 6.58 2.26
N GLY A 4 2.51 7.29 3.37
CA GLY A 4 1.81 6.78 4.54
C GLY A 4 1.85 7.77 5.69
N PRO A 5 1.16 7.44 6.79
CA PRO A 5 1.18 8.28 7.98
C PRO A 5 2.55 8.27 8.62
N THR A 6 2.82 9.28 9.44
CA THR A 6 4.01 9.29 10.29
C THR A 6 3.89 8.20 11.35
N LEU A 7 4.91 7.33 11.39
CA LEU A 7 4.98 6.22 12.33
C LEU A 7 6.19 6.36 13.24
N SER A 8 6.00 6.04 14.49
CA SER A 8 7.06 6.01 15.49
C SER A 8 6.74 4.97 16.55
N ILE A 9 7.66 4.78 17.50
CA ILE A 9 7.48 3.78 18.56
C ILE A 9 6.13 3.96 19.26
N GLY A 10 5.41 2.86 19.43
CA GLY A 10 4.06 2.84 19.99
C GLY A 10 2.94 2.87 18.95
N ALA A 11 3.22 3.19 17.69
CA ALA A 11 2.22 3.12 16.62
C ALA A 11 1.77 1.68 16.38
N THR A 12 0.50 1.50 15.97
CA THR A 12 -0.08 0.19 15.69
C THR A 12 -0.93 0.24 14.43
N GLY A 13 -1.19 -0.92 13.85
CA GLY A 13 -2.14 -1.06 12.76
C GLY A 13 -1.53 -1.50 11.43
N HIS A 14 -2.32 -1.29 10.36
CA HIS A 14 -1.97 -1.77 9.02
C HIS A 14 -0.71 -1.14 8.45
N ASP A 15 -0.50 0.15 8.68
CA ASP A 15 0.68 0.83 8.14
C ASP A 15 1.97 0.35 8.81
N VAL A 16 1.90 -0.02 10.09
CA VAL A 16 3.04 -0.64 10.78
C VAL A 16 3.33 -2.02 10.18
N ARG A 17 2.30 -2.83 9.93
CA ARG A 17 2.47 -4.14 9.28
C ARG A 17 3.08 -4.00 7.88
N ARG A 18 2.62 -3.02 7.12
CA ARG A 18 3.16 -2.73 5.79
C ARG A 18 4.65 -2.39 5.85
N LEU A 19 5.02 -1.50 6.76
CA LEU A 19 6.42 -1.15 7.01
C LEU A 19 7.26 -2.37 7.37
N GLN A 20 6.79 -3.17 8.32
CA GLN A 20 7.48 -4.38 8.76
C GLN A 20 7.62 -5.39 7.63
N ARG A 21 6.59 -5.56 6.79
CA ARG A 21 6.64 -6.45 5.63
C ARG A 21 7.71 -6.00 4.62
N ILE A 22 7.81 -4.70 4.37
CA ILE A 22 8.87 -4.15 3.52
C ILE A 22 10.24 -4.48 4.10
N PHE A 23 10.43 -4.33 5.41
CA PHE A 23 11.68 -4.65 6.08
C PHE A 23 11.98 -6.16 6.10
N VAL A 24 10.97 -7.01 6.11
CA VAL A 24 11.18 -8.46 5.95
C VAL A 24 11.67 -8.77 4.53
N MET A 25 11.09 -8.12 3.53
CA MET A 25 11.52 -8.27 2.14
C MET A 25 12.99 -7.85 1.96
N THR A 26 13.41 -6.77 2.61
CA THR A 26 14.80 -6.30 2.53
C THR A 26 15.73 -7.02 3.50
N LYS A 27 15.22 -7.98 4.26
CA LYS A 27 15.94 -8.76 5.28
C LYS A 27 16.43 -7.94 6.49
N ALA A 28 15.87 -6.76 6.69
CA ALA A 28 16.14 -5.95 7.88
C ALA A 28 15.40 -6.50 9.12
N LEU A 29 14.28 -7.19 8.90
CA LEU A 29 13.50 -7.88 9.95
C LEU A 29 13.25 -9.32 9.55
N GLY A 30 12.95 -10.16 10.55
CA GLY A 30 12.46 -11.51 10.31
C GLY A 30 10.94 -11.55 10.18
N PRO A 31 10.37 -12.64 9.61
CA PRO A 31 8.90 -12.75 9.43
C PRO A 31 8.10 -12.65 10.74
N SER A 32 8.67 -13.09 11.86
CA SER A 32 8.03 -12.99 13.17
C SER A 32 7.87 -11.55 13.68
N ASN A 33 8.53 -10.60 13.06
CA ASN A 33 8.46 -9.18 13.43
C ASN A 33 7.30 -8.44 12.76
N ILE A 34 6.49 -9.09 11.93
CA ILE A 34 5.28 -8.50 11.37
C ILE A 34 4.17 -8.59 12.41
N THR A 35 4.23 -7.73 13.40
CA THR A 35 3.33 -7.75 14.58
C THR A 35 2.21 -6.72 14.49
N GLY A 36 2.41 -5.67 13.70
CA GLY A 36 1.51 -4.53 13.67
C GLY A 36 1.74 -3.53 14.80
N THR A 37 2.79 -3.73 15.59
CA THR A 37 3.21 -2.81 16.65
C THR A 37 4.62 -2.30 16.36
N PHE A 38 4.77 -0.99 16.36
CA PHE A 38 6.07 -0.33 16.17
C PHE A 38 6.84 -0.39 17.49
N ASP A 39 7.63 -1.42 17.65
CA ASP A 39 8.44 -1.67 18.84
C ASP A 39 9.89 -1.22 18.63
N VAL A 40 10.75 -1.44 19.63
CA VAL A 40 12.17 -1.07 19.56
C VAL A 40 12.91 -1.79 18.43
N THR A 41 12.50 -3.01 18.08
CA THR A 41 13.09 -3.77 16.97
C THR A 41 12.75 -3.10 15.65
N THR A 42 11.51 -2.68 15.47
CA THR A 42 11.07 -1.93 14.27
C THR A 42 11.77 -0.56 14.22
N GLU A 43 11.87 0.14 15.34
CA GLU A 43 12.56 1.43 15.39
C GLU A 43 14.03 1.30 14.97
N GLN A 44 14.72 0.27 15.44
CA GLN A 44 16.11 0.04 15.06
C GLN A 44 16.25 -0.23 13.57
N ALA A 45 15.33 -1.02 12.99
CA ALA A 45 15.33 -1.27 11.54
C ALA A 45 15.11 0.04 10.75
N VAL A 46 14.25 0.91 11.24
CA VAL A 46 14.03 2.24 10.63
C VAL A 46 15.31 3.07 10.68
N LYS A 47 15.96 3.13 11.82
CA LYS A 47 17.22 3.89 11.98
C LYS A 47 18.32 3.37 11.08
N ASP A 48 18.48 2.05 10.99
CA ASP A 48 19.47 1.43 10.11
C ASP A 48 19.18 1.74 8.64
N PHE A 49 17.91 1.68 8.25
CA PHE A 49 17.50 2.04 6.90
C PHE A 49 17.77 3.53 6.60
N GLN A 50 17.40 4.41 7.52
CA GLN A 50 17.62 5.85 7.35
C GLN A 50 19.10 6.17 7.20
N GLN A 51 19.95 5.53 7.96
CA GLN A 51 21.40 5.69 7.85
C GLN A 51 21.90 5.25 6.47
N GLY A 52 21.48 4.09 6.01
CA GLY A 52 21.87 3.57 4.69
C GLY A 52 21.34 4.40 3.53
N ALA A 53 20.21 5.07 3.70
CA ALA A 53 19.58 5.91 2.68
C ALA A 53 20.03 7.38 2.74
N GLY A 54 20.88 7.74 3.69
CA GLY A 54 21.33 9.13 3.83
C GLY A 54 20.28 10.08 4.36
N LEU A 55 19.30 9.56 5.09
CA LEU A 55 18.22 10.34 5.70
C LEU A 55 18.57 10.72 7.16
N ALA A 56 17.80 11.63 7.75
CA ALA A 56 17.90 11.90 9.17
C ALA A 56 17.58 10.62 9.95
N VAL A 57 18.48 10.23 10.86
CA VAL A 57 18.35 8.99 11.67
C VAL A 57 17.61 9.32 12.94
N ASP A 58 16.28 9.37 12.88
CA ASP A 58 15.42 9.74 14.01
C ASP A 58 14.50 8.61 14.48
N GLY A 59 14.46 7.49 13.75
CA GLY A 59 13.56 6.37 14.05
C GLY A 59 12.09 6.65 13.74
N VAL A 60 11.78 7.77 13.08
CA VAL A 60 10.42 8.16 12.70
C VAL A 60 10.25 7.97 11.21
N VAL A 61 9.19 7.27 10.82
CA VAL A 61 8.86 7.06 9.40
C VAL A 61 7.96 8.21 8.96
N GLY A 62 8.59 9.26 8.46
CA GLY A 62 7.90 10.40 7.86
C GLY A 62 7.89 10.31 6.33
N PRO A 63 7.47 11.39 5.64
CA PRO A 63 7.38 11.38 4.17
C PRO A 63 8.67 11.01 3.47
N ALA A 64 9.82 11.52 3.91
CA ALA A 64 11.11 11.22 3.29
C ALA A 64 11.46 9.73 3.43
N THR A 65 11.20 9.13 4.58
CA THR A 65 11.45 7.71 4.82
C THR A 65 10.52 6.85 3.97
N TRP A 66 9.21 7.16 3.92
CA TRP A 66 8.28 6.43 3.07
C TRP A 66 8.70 6.46 1.60
N GLN A 67 9.10 7.62 1.11
CA GLN A 67 9.52 7.77 -0.29
C GLN A 67 10.76 6.97 -0.63
N ALA A 68 11.69 6.84 0.31
CA ALA A 68 12.94 6.10 0.11
C ALA A 68 12.75 4.59 0.21
N LEU A 69 11.70 4.10 0.89
CA LEU A 69 11.43 2.68 1.04
C LEU A 69 11.07 2.04 -0.31
N PRO A 70 11.48 0.78 -0.55
CA PRO A 70 11.03 0.04 -1.72
C PRO A 70 9.54 -0.24 -1.66
N ALA A 71 8.92 -0.52 -2.82
CA ALA A 71 7.50 -0.84 -2.89
C ALA A 71 7.17 -2.12 -2.10
N ASP A 72 5.98 -2.13 -1.48
CA ASP A 72 5.47 -3.33 -0.83
C ASP A 72 5.26 -4.42 -1.91
N PRO A 73 5.84 -5.61 -1.74
CA PRO A 73 5.69 -6.68 -2.73
C PRO A 73 4.25 -7.18 -2.88
N ASN A 74 3.40 -6.98 -1.86
CA ASN A 74 1.99 -7.38 -1.93
C ASN A 74 1.13 -6.33 -2.62
N THR A 75 1.55 -5.07 -2.64
CA THR A 75 0.78 -3.96 -3.21
C THR A 75 1.67 -3.11 -4.13
N PRO A 76 2.09 -3.66 -5.28
CA PRO A 76 2.93 -2.93 -6.22
C PRO A 76 2.18 -1.75 -6.83
N VAL A 77 2.92 -0.79 -7.39
CA VAL A 77 2.34 0.31 -8.15
C VAL A 77 1.82 -0.23 -9.49
N LEU A 78 0.55 0.02 -9.79
CA LEU A 78 -0.10 -0.39 -11.02
C LEU A 78 -0.62 0.83 -11.78
N ALA A 79 -0.50 0.80 -13.10
CA ALA A 79 -1.00 1.84 -13.99
C ALA A 79 -1.40 1.23 -15.33
N HIS A 80 -1.99 2.04 -16.21
CA HIS A 80 -2.33 1.62 -17.56
C HIS A 80 -1.12 0.94 -18.24
N GLY A 81 -1.34 -0.23 -18.78
CA GLY A 81 -0.31 -1.07 -19.38
C GLY A 81 0.22 -2.18 -18.47
N ALA A 82 -0.10 -2.14 -17.18
CA ALA A 82 0.25 -3.24 -16.27
C ALA A 82 -0.60 -4.49 -16.56
N SER A 83 -0.07 -5.66 -16.24
CA SER A 83 -0.78 -6.92 -16.40
C SER A 83 -0.35 -7.93 -15.35
N GLY A 84 -1.14 -8.98 -15.18
CA GLY A 84 -0.81 -10.09 -14.30
C GLY A 84 -1.80 -10.29 -13.15
N SER A 85 -1.41 -11.15 -12.20
CA SER A 85 -2.31 -11.59 -11.12
C SER A 85 -2.71 -10.46 -10.16
N VAL A 86 -1.84 -9.49 -9.92
CA VAL A 86 -2.17 -8.36 -9.05
C VAL A 86 -3.19 -7.44 -9.72
N VAL A 87 -3.11 -7.27 -11.06
CA VAL A 87 -4.15 -6.54 -11.81
C VAL A 87 -5.49 -7.27 -11.73
N THR A 88 -5.49 -8.60 -11.86
CA THR A 88 -6.70 -9.41 -11.68
C THR A 88 -7.29 -9.18 -10.28
N ALA A 89 -6.47 -9.22 -9.24
CA ALA A 89 -6.90 -8.96 -7.87
C ALA A 89 -7.48 -7.55 -7.70
N LEU A 90 -6.83 -6.55 -8.28
CA LEU A 90 -7.33 -5.16 -8.29
C LEU A 90 -8.72 -5.06 -8.92
N GLN A 91 -8.88 -5.65 -10.09
CA GLN A 91 -10.17 -5.65 -10.81
C GLN A 91 -11.27 -6.30 -9.97
N GLN A 92 -10.98 -7.41 -9.31
CA GLN A 92 -11.92 -8.06 -8.39
C GLN A 92 -12.25 -7.16 -7.20
N GLY A 93 -11.26 -6.50 -6.64
CA GLY A 93 -11.45 -5.57 -5.52
C GLY A 93 -12.32 -4.37 -5.90
N LEU A 94 -12.10 -3.79 -7.07
CA LEU A 94 -12.91 -2.69 -7.58
C LEU A 94 -14.37 -3.10 -7.79
N LYS A 95 -14.62 -4.31 -8.27
CA LYS A 95 -15.98 -4.85 -8.38
C LYS A 95 -16.66 -5.00 -7.02
N LYS A 96 -15.92 -5.41 -6.00
CA LYS A 96 -16.45 -5.55 -4.64
C LYS A 96 -16.79 -4.22 -3.97
N TYR A 97 -16.25 -3.13 -4.47
CA TYR A 97 -16.47 -1.80 -3.89
C TYR A 97 -17.90 -1.30 -4.08
N ALA A 98 -18.67 -1.92 -4.97
CA ALA A 98 -20.13 -1.73 -5.10
C ALA A 98 -20.60 -0.35 -5.55
N ILE A 99 -19.73 0.45 -6.17
CA ILE A 99 -20.14 1.68 -6.86
C ILE A 99 -20.07 1.42 -8.37
N PRO A 100 -21.14 1.70 -9.15
CA PRO A 100 -21.13 1.40 -10.57
C PRO A 100 -19.97 2.03 -11.35
N ALA A 101 -19.54 3.23 -10.96
CA ALA A 101 -18.44 3.92 -11.62
C ALA A 101 -17.08 3.26 -11.40
N THR A 102 -16.94 2.41 -10.39
CA THR A 102 -15.71 1.67 -10.09
C THR A 102 -15.67 0.28 -10.72
N ASP A 103 -16.63 -0.07 -11.55
CA ASP A 103 -16.60 -1.34 -12.27
C ASP A 103 -15.55 -1.29 -13.38
N PRO A 104 -14.47 -2.09 -13.30
CA PRO A 104 -13.42 -2.09 -14.31
C PRO A 104 -13.77 -2.88 -15.57
N GLY A 105 -14.98 -3.39 -15.69
CA GLY A 105 -15.36 -4.28 -16.77
C GLY A 105 -14.87 -5.72 -16.54
N PRO A 106 -14.41 -6.40 -17.59
CA PRO A 106 -13.93 -7.78 -17.46
C PRO A 106 -12.72 -7.88 -16.52
N VAL A 107 -12.69 -8.96 -15.73
CA VAL A 107 -11.51 -9.31 -14.89
C VAL A 107 -10.58 -10.14 -15.79
N ASP A 108 -9.73 -9.46 -16.52
CA ASP A 108 -8.87 -10.08 -17.55
C ASP A 108 -7.38 -10.01 -17.22
N GLY A 109 -7.01 -9.33 -16.13
CA GLY A 109 -5.61 -9.17 -15.74
C GLY A 109 -4.86 -8.11 -16.52
N ASP A 110 -5.55 -7.33 -17.36
CA ASP A 110 -4.95 -6.24 -18.12
C ASP A 110 -5.47 -4.89 -17.62
N PHE A 111 -4.56 -4.01 -17.27
CA PHE A 111 -4.87 -2.65 -16.82
C PHE A 111 -5.08 -1.78 -18.07
N GLY A 112 -6.28 -1.81 -18.61
CA GLY A 112 -6.68 -1.05 -19.78
C GLY A 112 -7.45 0.23 -19.42
N PRO A 113 -8.04 0.90 -20.42
CA PRO A 113 -8.77 2.17 -20.22
C PRO A 113 -9.94 2.04 -19.24
N LYS A 114 -10.65 0.91 -19.24
CA LYS A 114 -11.77 0.67 -18.32
C LYS A 114 -11.31 0.54 -16.88
N THR A 115 -10.22 -0.19 -16.66
CA THR A 115 -9.61 -0.31 -15.32
C THR A 115 -9.10 1.05 -14.84
N GLU A 116 -8.45 1.81 -15.71
CA GLU A 116 -7.98 3.17 -15.38
C GLU A 116 -9.15 4.08 -14.99
N ALA A 117 -10.23 4.06 -15.74
CA ALA A 117 -11.42 4.86 -15.43
C ALA A 117 -12.03 4.45 -14.08
N ALA A 118 -12.07 3.16 -13.78
CA ALA A 118 -12.55 2.65 -12.50
C ALA A 118 -11.65 3.09 -11.34
N VAL A 119 -10.34 3.06 -11.53
CA VAL A 119 -9.38 3.54 -10.52
C VAL A 119 -9.59 5.03 -10.27
N LYS A 120 -9.72 5.84 -11.30
CA LYS A 120 -9.98 7.29 -11.15
C LYS A 120 -11.27 7.54 -10.41
N ALA A 121 -12.33 6.80 -10.71
CA ALA A 121 -13.62 6.91 -10.00
C ALA A 121 -13.48 6.54 -8.52
N TYR A 122 -12.71 5.50 -8.21
CA TYR A 122 -12.43 5.11 -6.83
C TYR A 122 -11.65 6.19 -6.09
N GLN A 123 -10.61 6.73 -6.71
CA GLN A 123 -9.81 7.81 -6.13
C GLN A 123 -10.66 9.05 -5.85
N GLN A 124 -11.53 9.42 -6.77
CA GLN A 124 -12.44 10.55 -6.59
C GLN A 124 -13.41 10.31 -5.43
N ASP A 125 -14.00 9.12 -5.35
CA ASP A 125 -14.94 8.76 -4.29
C ASP A 125 -14.27 8.75 -2.91
N ARG A 126 -12.99 8.37 -2.84
CA ARG A 126 -12.22 8.36 -1.60
C ARG A 126 -11.55 9.71 -1.28
N ALA A 127 -11.75 10.72 -2.11
CA ALA A 127 -11.18 12.05 -1.94
C ALA A 127 -9.66 12.06 -1.84
N ILE A 128 -9.02 11.17 -2.60
CA ILE A 128 -7.56 11.13 -2.75
C ILE A 128 -7.16 11.64 -4.13
N HIS A 129 -5.87 11.80 -4.38
CA HIS A 129 -5.38 12.29 -5.66
C HIS A 129 -5.83 11.40 -6.83
N VAL A 130 -6.43 12.00 -7.84
CA VAL A 130 -6.99 11.28 -9.00
C VAL A 130 -5.98 11.31 -10.14
N ASP A 131 -5.23 10.24 -10.28
CA ASP A 131 -4.19 10.10 -11.32
C ASP A 131 -4.32 8.80 -12.14
N GLY A 132 -5.21 7.89 -11.74
CA GLY A 132 -5.36 6.60 -12.40
C GLY A 132 -4.25 5.61 -12.06
N ILE A 133 -3.37 5.95 -11.12
CA ILE A 133 -2.26 5.10 -10.68
C ILE A 133 -2.61 4.51 -9.31
N VAL A 134 -2.49 3.19 -9.19
CA VAL A 134 -2.73 2.49 -7.94
C VAL A 134 -1.42 2.39 -7.19
N GLY A 135 -1.13 3.42 -6.41
CA GLY A 135 0.00 3.46 -5.49
C GLY A 135 -0.48 3.28 -4.05
N ASP A 136 0.40 3.54 -3.08
CA ASP A 136 0.10 3.35 -1.66
C ASP A 136 -1.13 4.12 -1.20
N GLN A 137 -1.31 5.37 -1.64
CA GLN A 137 -2.48 6.16 -1.27
C GLN A 137 -3.78 5.50 -1.72
N THR A 138 -3.78 4.89 -2.90
CA THR A 138 -4.97 4.22 -3.45
C THR A 138 -5.22 2.89 -2.76
N TRP A 139 -4.18 2.06 -2.63
CA TRP A 139 -4.32 0.75 -1.98
C TRP A 139 -4.83 0.84 -0.55
N TRP A 140 -4.36 1.82 0.21
CA TRP A 140 -4.54 1.89 1.66
C TRP A 140 -5.54 2.96 2.11
N ALA A 141 -6.18 3.67 1.18
CA ALA A 141 -7.29 4.57 1.54
C ALA A 141 -8.43 3.76 2.18
N PRO A 142 -9.01 4.21 3.31
CA PRO A 142 -10.16 3.52 3.89
C PRO A 142 -11.33 3.48 2.91
N ALA A 143 -11.85 2.28 2.64
CA ALA A 143 -12.89 2.05 1.64
C ALA A 143 -14.27 1.78 2.24
N GLY A 144 -14.40 1.80 3.57
CA GLY A 144 -15.66 1.51 4.21
C GLY A 144 -15.63 1.64 5.72
N ALA A 145 -16.77 1.46 6.35
CA ALA A 145 -16.97 1.66 7.79
C ALA A 145 -16.17 0.69 8.67
N ALA A 146 -15.75 -0.46 8.14
CA ALA A 146 -15.03 -1.49 8.88
C ALA A 146 -13.51 -1.42 8.69
N GLY A 147 -12.98 -0.29 8.18
CA GLY A 147 -11.55 -0.15 7.92
C GLY A 147 -11.06 -0.93 6.70
N ALA A 148 -11.97 -1.39 5.84
CA ALA A 148 -11.60 -2.04 4.60
C ALA A 148 -10.81 -1.06 3.71
N THR A 149 -9.86 -1.58 2.95
CA THR A 149 -9.07 -0.84 1.97
C THR A 149 -9.18 -1.54 0.62
N LEU A 150 -8.78 -0.86 -0.45
CA LEU A 150 -8.74 -1.52 -1.76
C LEU A 150 -7.82 -2.75 -1.73
N ALA A 151 -6.70 -2.66 -1.03
CA ALA A 151 -5.81 -3.81 -0.84
C ALA A 151 -6.54 -4.99 -0.18
N SER A 152 -7.34 -4.75 0.87
CA SER A 152 -8.09 -5.82 1.52
C SER A 152 -9.19 -6.38 0.63
N LEU A 153 -9.91 -5.53 -0.10
CA LEU A 153 -10.92 -5.97 -1.07
C LEU A 153 -10.32 -6.81 -2.18
N SER A 154 -9.08 -6.54 -2.53
CA SER A 154 -8.33 -7.28 -3.56
C SER A 154 -7.65 -8.54 -3.00
N GLY A 155 -7.77 -8.82 -1.71
CA GLY A 155 -7.17 -9.99 -1.07
C GLY A 155 -5.66 -9.90 -0.86
N LEU A 156 -5.09 -8.70 -0.86
CA LEU A 156 -3.64 -8.49 -0.82
C LEU A 156 -3.08 -8.17 0.59
N THR A 157 -3.92 -8.13 1.60
CA THR A 157 -3.50 -7.77 2.98
C THR A 157 -3.07 -8.95 3.84
N THR A 158 -3.12 -10.15 3.32
CA THR A 158 -2.59 -11.33 4.01
C THR A 158 -1.08 -11.29 3.97
N VAL A 159 -0.50 -11.29 5.11
CA VAL A 159 0.96 -11.27 5.27
C VAL A 159 1.53 -12.66 5.02
#